data_00d89a9052e4e16834c6e8f96a80e189
#
_entry.id   00d89a9052e4e16834c6e8f96a80e189
#
_cell.length_a   1.000
_cell.length_b   1.000
_cell.length_c   1.000
_cell.angle_alpha   90.00
_cell.angle_beta   90.00
_cell.angle_gamma   90.00
#
_symmetry.space_group_name_H-M   'P 1'
#
loop_
_entity.id
_entity.type
_entity.pdbx_description
1 polymer ?
#
loop_
_entity_poly.entity_id
_entity_poly.type
_entity_poly.pdbx_seq_one_letter_code
_entity_poly.pdbx_strand_id
1 'polypeptide(L)'
;MTQTSPLGPPGGRPHDPEGPAPDHTSTAPATGDTQSDRQGRAILMICGSAFIFAAQDGISRYLGAAYSPIFVIMLRYWFFAAFVLILCARAPGGLVRAVSTRRPVTQILRGVLLVAEVVVMIESFVRLGLINSHAIFACYPLLISALSGPILGEKVGWRRWAAVAVGFLGILIVLKPGSGVFSAHALLPFLGAAMFALYGLLTRLVARDDPAMVSFFWTAIGGAVAITLVGIWHWYPIAARDVPWLLLLCVTAIAGHFLLIKAYELAEASSLQPFSYTQLVWISIFGVLIFGEVLAPHVALGGLIVVGAGMFTWWRSRQRARLAAARAPGRG
;
A
#
# COMPACT_ATOMS: atom_id res chain seq x y z
N MET A 1 -65.09 -23.80 51.01
CA MET A 1 -66.13 -22.79 51.26
C MET A 1 -66.01 -21.77 50.20
N THR A 2 -66.97 -21.82 49.34
CA THR A 2 -67.83 -20.83 48.70
C THR A 2 -67.18 -20.03 47.59
N GLN A 3 -67.46 -20.37 46.33
CA GLN A 3 -68.54 -19.86 45.46
C GLN A 3 -68.27 -18.39 45.05
N THR A 4 -68.37 -17.91 43.86
CA THR A 4 -69.29 -18.18 42.73
C THR A 4 -68.76 -17.39 41.50
N SER A 5 -69.01 -17.96 40.32
CA SER A 5 -69.16 -17.28 39.03
C SER A 5 -70.48 -16.43 38.99
N PRO A 6 -70.88 -15.80 37.93
CA PRO A 6 -70.33 -15.36 36.62
C PRO A 6 -70.86 -13.96 36.24
N LEU A 7 -70.66 -13.51 34.96
CA LEU A 7 -71.49 -12.69 34.11
C LEU A 7 -70.57 -11.82 33.17
N GLY A 8 -70.56 -11.92 31.95
CA GLY A 8 -71.51 -11.85 30.90
C GLY A 8 -71.23 -10.57 30.09
N PRO A 9 -71.08 -10.56 28.73
CA PRO A 9 -70.71 -9.39 27.94
C PRO A 9 -71.91 -8.48 27.67
N PRO A 10 -71.72 -7.24 27.36
CA PRO A 10 -71.99 -6.82 26.02
C PRO A 10 -71.25 -5.55 25.56
N GLY A 11 -71.33 -5.25 24.30
CA GLY A 11 -71.20 -3.95 23.76
C GLY A 11 -70.33 -3.84 22.53
N GLY A 12 -70.93 -4.20 21.36
CA GLY A 12 -70.35 -3.85 20.06
C GLY A 12 -70.28 -2.32 19.93
N ARG A 13 -69.14 -1.84 19.46
CA ARG A 13 -68.98 -0.48 18.97
C ARG A 13 -69.15 -0.47 17.44
N PRO A 14 -69.74 0.57 16.86
CA PRO A 14 -70.01 0.66 15.44
C PRO A 14 -68.77 0.75 14.60
N HIS A 15 -68.80 0.16 13.42
CA HIS A 15 -67.87 0.33 12.34
C HIS A 15 -67.72 1.81 11.95
N ASP A 16 -66.51 2.36 12.13
CA ASP A 16 -66.11 3.61 11.45
C ASP A 16 -65.62 3.24 10.03
N PRO A 17 -65.91 4.03 9.02
CA PRO A 17 -65.53 3.74 7.64
C PRO A 17 -64.01 3.95 7.46
N GLU A 18 -63.41 2.99 6.77
CA GLU A 18 -62.00 2.99 6.36
C GLU A 18 -61.65 4.31 5.67
N GLY A 19 -60.77 5.08 6.30
CA GLY A 19 -60.07 6.18 5.65
C GLY A 19 -59.09 5.64 4.60
N PRO A 20 -58.77 6.41 3.55
CA PRO A 20 -57.90 5.96 2.48
C PRO A 20 -56.54 5.56 3.01
N ALA A 21 -56.06 4.38 2.60
CA ALA A 21 -54.74 3.84 2.92
C ALA A 21 -53.64 4.87 2.60
N PRO A 22 -52.65 5.05 3.46
CA PRO A 22 -51.52 5.91 3.16
C PRO A 22 -50.81 5.36 1.92
N ASP A 23 -50.71 6.23 0.93
CA ASP A 23 -49.95 6.01 -0.30
C ASP A 23 -48.49 5.77 0.04
N HIS A 24 -48.09 4.51 0.05
CA HIS A 24 -46.68 4.11 0.14
C HIS A 24 -46.02 4.40 -1.20
N THR A 25 -45.87 5.69 -1.54
CA THR A 25 -44.87 6.09 -2.51
C THR A 25 -43.51 5.77 -1.89
N SER A 26 -43.08 4.59 -2.25
CA SER A 26 -41.71 4.14 -2.02
C SER A 26 -40.75 5.17 -2.60
N THR A 27 -40.29 6.10 -1.76
CA THR A 27 -39.06 6.85 -2.02
C THR A 27 -37.97 5.80 -2.04
N ALA A 28 -37.56 5.39 -3.24
CA ALA A 28 -36.40 4.59 -3.46
C ALA A 28 -35.24 5.29 -2.70
N PRO A 29 -34.48 4.59 -1.83
CA PRO A 29 -33.35 5.20 -1.16
C PRO A 29 -32.39 5.68 -2.23
N ALA A 30 -31.96 6.93 -2.10
CA ALA A 30 -30.91 7.53 -2.91
C ALA A 30 -29.80 6.52 -3.10
N THR A 31 -29.34 6.37 -4.35
CA THR A 31 -28.35 5.43 -4.86
C THR A 31 -27.15 5.34 -3.91
N GLY A 32 -27.23 4.43 -2.95
CA GLY A 32 -26.09 4.07 -2.11
C GLY A 32 -25.05 3.44 -3.01
N ASP A 33 -23.80 3.93 -2.91
CA ASP A 33 -22.63 3.39 -3.57
C ASP A 33 -22.67 1.86 -3.57
N THR A 34 -22.83 1.25 -4.73
CA THR A 34 -22.79 -0.21 -4.83
C THR A 34 -21.39 -0.70 -4.48
N GLN A 35 -21.28 -1.92 -3.99
CA GLN A 35 -19.98 -2.53 -3.71
C GLN A 35 -19.05 -2.53 -4.95
N SER A 36 -19.67 -2.62 -6.15
CA SER A 36 -18.97 -2.51 -7.43
C SER A 36 -18.36 -1.12 -7.64
N ASP A 37 -19.11 -0.06 -7.33
CA ASP A 37 -18.66 1.32 -7.49
C ASP A 37 -17.51 1.65 -6.53
N ARG A 38 -17.58 1.17 -5.30
CA ARG A 38 -16.49 1.29 -4.31
C ARG A 38 -15.22 0.59 -4.80
N GLN A 39 -15.35 -0.63 -5.32
CA GLN A 39 -14.22 -1.37 -5.86
C GLN A 39 -13.63 -0.69 -7.10
N GLY A 40 -14.45 -0.18 -8.01
CA GLY A 40 -14.01 0.57 -9.19
C GLY A 40 -13.21 1.82 -8.80
N ARG A 41 -13.71 2.60 -7.84
CA ARG A 41 -12.99 3.78 -7.31
C ARG A 41 -11.67 3.41 -6.63
N ALA A 42 -11.64 2.33 -5.86
CA ALA A 42 -10.42 1.84 -5.24
C ALA A 42 -9.35 1.45 -6.29
N ILE A 43 -9.77 0.79 -7.38
CA ILE A 43 -8.88 0.45 -8.50
C ILE A 43 -8.33 1.71 -9.18
N LEU A 44 -9.19 2.71 -9.43
CA LEU A 44 -8.74 3.96 -10.02
C LEU A 44 -7.73 4.69 -9.12
N MET A 45 -7.98 4.71 -7.80
CA MET A 45 -7.08 5.33 -6.82
C MET A 45 -5.73 4.61 -6.73
N ILE A 46 -5.70 3.26 -6.77
CA ILE A 46 -4.43 2.52 -6.73
C ILE A 46 -3.62 2.72 -8.02
N CYS A 47 -4.28 2.77 -9.18
CA CYS A 47 -3.61 3.08 -10.46
C CYS A 47 -3.09 4.52 -10.48
N GLY A 48 -3.85 5.49 -9.95
CA GLY A 48 -3.41 6.87 -9.78
C GLY A 48 -2.22 7.00 -8.84
N SER A 49 -2.25 6.28 -7.71
CA SER A 49 -1.12 6.18 -6.78
C SER A 49 0.11 5.58 -7.46
N ALA A 50 -0.05 4.51 -8.25
CA ALA A 50 1.03 3.88 -9.00
C ALA A 50 1.69 4.84 -10.02
N PHE A 51 0.89 5.64 -10.71
CA PHE A 51 1.39 6.71 -11.60
C PHE A 51 2.20 7.76 -10.83
N ILE A 52 1.65 8.25 -9.73
CA ILE A 52 2.29 9.27 -8.89
C ILE A 52 3.61 8.74 -8.32
N PHE A 53 3.65 7.49 -7.85
CA PHE A 53 4.88 6.88 -7.35
C PHE A 53 5.91 6.71 -8.46
N ALA A 54 5.51 6.30 -9.67
CA ALA A 54 6.44 6.21 -10.80
C ALA A 54 7.04 7.58 -11.16
N ALA A 55 6.24 8.65 -11.18
CA ALA A 55 6.73 10.00 -11.38
C ALA A 55 7.67 10.46 -10.25
N GLN A 56 7.30 10.18 -9.01
CA GLN A 56 8.11 10.44 -7.83
C GLN A 56 9.48 9.74 -7.89
N ASP A 57 9.52 8.49 -8.35
CA ASP A 57 10.76 7.71 -8.46
C ASP A 57 11.68 8.30 -9.55
N GLY A 58 11.09 8.80 -10.65
CA GLY A 58 11.82 9.56 -11.66
C GLY A 58 12.45 10.84 -11.10
N ILE A 59 11.68 11.64 -10.35
CA ILE A 59 12.17 12.85 -9.69
C ILE A 59 13.24 12.49 -8.64
N SER A 60 13.02 11.43 -7.88
CA SER A 60 14.00 10.95 -6.88
C SER A 60 15.31 10.53 -7.51
N ARG A 61 15.26 9.87 -8.67
CA ARG A 61 16.45 9.53 -9.46
C ARG A 61 17.19 10.78 -9.93
N TYR A 62 16.47 11.76 -10.51
CA TYR A 62 17.04 13.01 -10.97
C TYR A 62 17.76 13.76 -9.84
N LEU A 63 17.07 13.97 -8.71
CA LEU A 63 17.64 14.67 -7.57
C LEU A 63 18.75 13.85 -6.89
N GLY A 64 18.60 12.52 -6.78
CA GLY A 64 19.60 11.63 -6.18
C GLY A 64 20.88 11.49 -7.01
N ALA A 65 20.83 11.79 -8.33
CA ALA A 65 22.03 11.86 -9.17
C ALA A 65 22.79 13.19 -8.99
N ALA A 66 22.08 14.27 -8.63
CA ALA A 66 22.67 15.60 -8.43
C ALA A 66 23.08 15.85 -6.97
N TYR A 67 22.37 15.24 -6.03
CA TYR A 67 22.54 15.41 -4.57
C TYR A 67 22.62 14.06 -3.88
N SER A 68 23.14 14.04 -2.62
CA SER A 68 23.09 12.81 -1.82
C SER A 68 21.65 12.33 -1.65
N PRO A 69 21.32 11.05 -1.95
CA PRO A 69 20.00 10.50 -1.71
C PRO A 69 19.53 10.67 -0.26
N ILE A 70 20.44 10.54 0.71
CA ILE A 70 20.18 10.73 2.14
C ILE A 70 19.67 12.15 2.40
N PHE A 71 20.29 13.17 1.81
CA PHE A 71 19.90 14.57 1.97
C PHE A 71 18.54 14.86 1.35
N VAL A 72 18.28 14.40 0.13
CA VAL A 72 17.00 14.57 -0.57
C VAL A 72 15.86 13.95 0.24
N ILE A 73 16.08 12.75 0.77
CA ILE A 73 15.08 12.05 1.58
C ILE A 73 14.90 12.72 2.94
N MET A 74 15.93 13.27 3.56
CA MET A 74 15.81 14.04 4.79
C MET A 74 14.84 15.21 4.61
N LEU A 75 15.00 16.01 3.57
CA LEU A 75 14.12 17.15 3.30
C LEU A 75 12.68 16.69 2.99
N ARG A 76 12.52 15.62 2.22
CA ARG A 76 11.21 15.01 1.95
C ARG A 76 10.52 14.56 3.23
N TYR A 77 11.25 13.90 4.16
CA TYR A 77 10.69 13.44 5.43
C TYR A 77 10.38 14.59 6.39
N TRP A 78 11.14 15.69 6.37
CA TRP A 78 10.80 16.89 7.14
C TRP A 78 9.47 17.47 6.69
N PHE A 79 9.26 17.56 5.37
CA PHE A 79 7.99 18.01 4.82
C PHE A 79 6.85 17.06 5.17
N PHE A 80 7.08 15.75 5.08
CA PHE A 80 6.11 14.73 5.45
C PHE A 80 5.76 14.78 6.94
N ALA A 81 6.76 14.91 7.81
CA ALA A 81 6.56 15.04 9.26
C ALA A 81 5.76 16.32 9.61
N ALA A 82 6.09 17.46 9.01
CA ALA A 82 5.36 18.70 9.21
C ALA A 82 3.89 18.56 8.79
N PHE A 83 3.63 17.96 7.62
CA PHE A 83 2.27 17.69 7.15
C PHE A 83 1.49 16.79 8.11
N VAL A 84 2.10 15.68 8.56
CA VAL A 84 1.43 14.73 9.47
C VAL A 84 1.21 15.34 10.84
N LEU A 85 2.11 16.14 11.37
CA LEU A 85 1.93 16.88 12.63
C LEU A 85 0.73 17.82 12.56
N ILE A 86 0.60 18.59 11.45
CA ILE A 86 -0.53 19.48 11.22
C ILE A 86 -1.83 18.68 11.11
N LEU A 87 -1.82 17.59 10.37
CA LEU A 87 -2.98 16.71 10.19
C LEU A 87 -3.44 16.12 11.52
N CYS A 88 -2.52 15.56 12.32
CA CYS A 88 -2.81 14.97 13.62
C CYS A 88 -3.26 16.00 14.65
N ALA A 89 -2.68 17.21 14.65
CA ALA A 89 -3.09 18.29 15.55
C ALA A 89 -4.55 18.74 15.30
N ARG A 90 -5.01 18.65 14.04
CA ARG A 90 -6.40 19.00 13.65
C ARG A 90 -7.39 17.85 13.76
N ALA A 91 -6.91 16.61 13.94
CA ALA A 91 -7.77 15.43 14.04
C ALA A 91 -8.43 15.32 15.43
N PRO A 92 -9.61 14.69 15.54
CA PRO A 92 -10.23 14.39 16.83
C PRO A 92 -9.31 13.55 17.73
N GLY A 93 -9.00 14.05 18.92
CA GLY A 93 -8.05 13.46 19.87
C GLY A 93 -6.60 13.96 19.73
N GLY A 94 -6.32 14.79 18.71
CA GLY A 94 -5.05 15.49 18.55
C GLY A 94 -3.82 14.60 18.50
N LEU A 95 -2.67 15.19 18.80
CA LEU A 95 -1.37 14.48 18.79
C LEU A 95 -1.30 13.36 19.84
N VAL A 96 -1.97 13.50 21.00
CA VAL A 96 -1.95 12.48 22.04
C VAL A 96 -2.46 11.13 21.52
N ARG A 97 -3.54 11.15 20.73
CA ARG A 97 -4.08 9.93 20.12
C ARG A 97 -3.17 9.38 19.02
N ALA A 98 -2.53 10.26 18.25
CA ALA A 98 -1.61 9.86 17.19
C ALA A 98 -0.32 9.19 17.71
N VAL A 99 0.18 9.64 18.87
CA VAL A 99 1.38 9.06 19.52
C VAL A 99 1.05 7.75 20.21
N SER A 100 -0.19 7.56 20.68
CA SER A 100 -0.57 6.39 21.50
C SER A 100 -0.54 5.11 20.67
N THR A 101 0.41 4.23 20.96
CA THR A 101 0.58 2.93 20.32
C THR A 101 0.82 1.82 21.34
N ARG A 102 0.33 0.63 21.08
CA ARG A 102 0.60 -0.56 21.88
C ARG A 102 1.94 -1.23 21.52
N ARG A 103 2.54 -0.86 20.38
CA ARG A 103 3.75 -1.50 19.84
C ARG A 103 4.81 -0.46 19.40
N PRO A 104 5.33 0.37 20.33
CA PRO A 104 6.23 1.49 19.98
C PRO A 104 7.50 1.02 19.25
N VAL A 105 8.14 -0.05 19.70
CA VAL A 105 9.35 -0.59 19.05
C VAL A 105 9.08 -1.00 17.60
N THR A 106 7.96 -1.69 17.35
CA THR A 106 7.58 -2.12 15.99
C THR A 106 7.27 -0.91 15.11
N GLN A 107 6.62 0.12 15.65
CA GLN A 107 6.31 1.35 14.92
C GLN A 107 7.59 2.12 14.53
N ILE A 108 8.55 2.25 15.46
CA ILE A 108 9.85 2.86 15.19
C ILE A 108 10.60 2.06 14.12
N LEU A 109 10.70 0.73 14.30
CA LEU A 109 11.37 -0.14 13.34
C LEU A 109 10.79 -0.01 11.92
N ARG A 110 9.47 0.08 11.79
CA ARG A 110 8.79 0.34 10.52
C ARG A 110 9.22 1.66 9.89
N GLY A 111 9.24 2.74 10.68
CA GLY A 111 9.65 4.06 10.20
C GLY A 111 11.10 4.06 9.70
N VAL A 112 12.00 3.42 10.45
CA VAL A 112 13.42 3.27 10.07
C VAL A 112 13.56 2.39 8.81
N LEU A 113 12.85 1.26 8.75
CA LEU A 113 12.90 0.37 7.58
C LEU A 113 12.43 1.07 6.31
N LEU A 114 11.33 1.82 6.36
CA LEU A 114 10.81 2.49 5.19
C LEU A 114 11.75 3.58 4.70
N VAL A 115 12.29 4.41 5.59
CA VAL A 115 13.20 5.48 5.16
C VAL A 115 14.51 4.90 4.63
N ALA A 116 15.04 3.85 5.23
CA ALA A 116 16.24 3.18 4.75
C ALA A 116 16.01 2.49 3.39
N GLU A 117 14.86 1.86 3.21
CA GLU A 117 14.43 1.28 1.94
C GLU A 117 14.41 2.32 0.83
N VAL A 118 13.79 3.49 1.07
CA VAL A 118 13.70 4.57 0.06
C VAL A 118 15.11 5.07 -0.32
N VAL A 119 16.03 5.21 0.64
CA VAL A 119 17.44 5.59 0.36
C VAL A 119 18.11 4.55 -0.52
N VAL A 120 17.97 3.26 -0.17
CA VAL A 120 18.53 2.14 -0.96
C VAL A 120 17.97 2.10 -2.37
N MET A 121 16.65 2.35 -2.53
CA MET A 121 16.02 2.35 -3.85
C MET A 121 16.46 3.54 -4.70
N ILE A 122 16.61 4.75 -4.14
CA ILE A 122 17.12 5.90 -4.89
C ILE A 122 18.56 5.63 -5.36
N GLU A 123 19.40 5.09 -4.48
CA GLU A 123 20.76 4.67 -4.85
C GLU A 123 20.75 3.63 -5.98
N SER A 124 19.79 2.71 -5.94
CA SER A 124 19.56 1.75 -7.03
C SER A 124 19.16 2.44 -8.34
N PHE A 125 18.24 3.41 -8.29
CA PHE A 125 17.79 4.17 -9.47
C PHE A 125 18.93 4.94 -10.14
N VAL A 126 19.80 5.52 -9.34
CA VAL A 126 20.96 6.25 -9.83
C VAL A 126 21.98 5.31 -10.51
N ARG A 127 22.23 4.13 -9.94
CA ARG A 127 23.27 3.19 -10.41
C ARG A 127 22.79 2.24 -11.51
N LEU A 128 21.55 1.76 -11.44
CA LEU A 128 21.01 0.72 -12.35
C LEU A 128 19.93 1.24 -13.29
N GLY A 129 19.42 2.44 -13.06
CA GLY A 129 18.25 2.96 -13.75
C GLY A 129 16.93 2.53 -13.11
N LEU A 130 15.85 3.15 -13.55
CA LEU A 130 14.49 2.92 -13.03
C LEU A 130 13.98 1.54 -13.42
N ILE A 131 14.12 1.17 -14.70
CA ILE A 131 13.55 -0.07 -15.27
C ILE A 131 14.15 -1.30 -14.59
N ASN A 132 15.50 -1.38 -14.52
CA ASN A 132 16.17 -2.54 -13.93
C ASN A 132 15.91 -2.65 -12.43
N SER A 133 15.93 -1.53 -11.72
CA SER A 133 15.67 -1.50 -10.29
C SER A 133 14.26 -1.98 -9.98
N HIS A 134 13.24 -1.47 -10.67
CA HIS A 134 11.86 -1.87 -10.44
C HIS A 134 11.53 -3.28 -10.92
N ALA A 135 12.18 -3.79 -11.97
CA ALA A 135 12.01 -5.18 -12.40
C ALA A 135 12.43 -6.18 -11.30
N ILE A 136 13.50 -5.85 -10.56
CA ILE A 136 13.95 -6.65 -9.40
C ILE A 136 13.06 -6.39 -8.19
N PHE A 137 12.79 -5.12 -7.88
CA PHE A 137 11.96 -4.71 -6.73
C PHE A 137 10.56 -5.32 -6.78
N ALA A 138 9.99 -5.57 -7.96
CA ALA A 138 8.67 -6.18 -8.15
C ALA A 138 8.52 -7.58 -7.51
N CYS A 139 9.59 -8.17 -6.97
CA CYS A 139 9.51 -9.41 -6.18
C CYS A 139 9.01 -9.21 -4.75
N TYR A 140 8.90 -7.97 -4.23
CA TYR A 140 8.49 -7.75 -2.85
C TYR A 140 7.17 -8.42 -2.45
N PRO A 141 6.13 -8.54 -3.32
CA PRO A 141 4.90 -9.25 -2.98
C PRO A 141 5.11 -10.76 -2.79
N LEU A 142 6.08 -11.33 -3.50
CA LEU A 142 6.48 -12.74 -3.33
C LEU A 142 7.19 -12.94 -2.00
N LEU A 143 8.07 -12.00 -1.61
CA LEU A 143 8.73 -11.99 -0.30
C LEU A 143 7.71 -11.83 0.83
N ILE A 144 6.72 -10.93 0.71
CA ILE A 144 5.61 -10.83 1.65
C ILE A 144 4.90 -12.18 1.79
N SER A 145 4.60 -12.82 0.66
CA SER A 145 3.93 -14.12 0.66
C SER A 145 4.75 -15.23 1.32
N ALA A 146 6.06 -15.25 1.11
CA ALA A 146 6.97 -16.22 1.74
C ALA A 146 7.11 -15.99 3.24
N LEU A 147 7.28 -14.73 3.66
CA LEU A 147 7.56 -14.35 5.04
C LEU A 147 6.30 -14.20 5.91
N SER A 148 5.10 -14.19 5.31
CA SER A 148 3.84 -14.11 6.06
C SER A 148 3.63 -15.30 7.02
N GLY A 149 4.14 -16.49 6.67
CA GLY A 149 4.12 -17.65 7.54
C GLY A 149 4.87 -17.42 8.86
N PRO A 150 6.18 -17.23 8.82
CA PRO A 150 7.00 -17.07 10.02
C PRO A 150 6.69 -15.80 10.82
N ILE A 151 6.29 -14.68 10.16
CA ILE A 151 6.09 -13.39 10.85
C ILE A 151 4.66 -13.22 11.38
N LEU A 152 3.66 -13.63 10.59
CA LEU A 152 2.24 -13.42 10.92
C LEU A 152 1.54 -14.69 11.40
N GLY A 153 2.20 -15.85 11.38
CA GLY A 153 1.61 -17.15 11.70
C GLY A 153 0.65 -17.69 10.63
N GLU A 154 0.74 -17.18 9.38
CA GLU A 154 -0.14 -17.62 8.29
C GLU A 154 0.31 -18.97 7.73
N LYS A 155 -0.62 -19.87 7.39
CA LYS A 155 -0.30 -21.13 6.73
C LYS A 155 0.00 -20.89 5.24
N VAL A 156 1.28 -20.95 4.87
CA VAL A 156 1.75 -20.81 3.48
C VAL A 156 1.77 -22.20 2.82
N GLY A 157 0.85 -22.43 1.88
CA GLY A 157 0.78 -23.72 1.16
C GLY A 157 1.88 -23.86 0.09
N TRP A 158 2.22 -25.10 -0.29
CA TRP A 158 3.29 -25.44 -1.26
C TRP A 158 3.18 -24.69 -2.60
N ARG A 159 1.96 -24.44 -3.10
CA ARG A 159 1.73 -23.70 -4.35
C ARG A 159 2.17 -22.24 -4.29
N ARG A 160 2.09 -21.63 -3.08
CA ARG A 160 2.59 -20.27 -2.86
C ARG A 160 4.12 -20.27 -2.88
N TRP A 161 4.76 -21.30 -2.32
CA TRP A 161 6.21 -21.50 -2.42
C TRP A 161 6.68 -21.73 -3.86
N ALA A 162 5.92 -22.52 -4.65
CA ALA A 162 6.21 -22.70 -6.08
C ALA A 162 6.14 -21.38 -6.86
N ALA A 163 5.13 -20.53 -6.59
CA ALA A 163 5.03 -19.20 -7.21
C ALA A 163 6.20 -18.30 -6.80
N VAL A 164 6.62 -18.34 -5.54
CA VAL A 164 7.82 -17.62 -5.07
C VAL A 164 9.06 -18.10 -5.83
N ALA A 165 9.25 -19.40 -5.98
CA ALA A 165 10.39 -19.96 -6.72
C ALA A 165 10.38 -19.53 -8.21
N VAL A 166 9.22 -19.57 -8.88
CA VAL A 166 9.07 -19.08 -10.26
C VAL A 166 9.39 -17.59 -10.37
N GLY A 167 8.90 -16.77 -9.44
CA GLY A 167 9.25 -15.34 -9.42
C GLY A 167 10.74 -15.10 -9.22
N PHE A 168 11.40 -15.88 -8.38
CA PHE A 168 12.86 -15.83 -8.20
C PHE A 168 13.63 -16.20 -9.50
N LEU A 169 13.13 -17.18 -10.27
CA LEU A 169 13.69 -17.46 -11.60
C LEU A 169 13.55 -16.25 -12.53
N GLY A 170 12.42 -15.53 -12.46
CA GLY A 170 12.24 -14.26 -13.17
C GLY A 170 13.32 -13.23 -12.81
N ILE A 171 13.65 -13.09 -11.53
CA ILE A 171 14.73 -12.19 -11.09
C ILE A 171 16.09 -12.63 -11.63
N LEU A 172 16.39 -13.93 -11.61
CA LEU A 172 17.64 -14.45 -12.17
C LEU A 172 17.75 -14.15 -13.68
N ILE A 173 16.64 -14.16 -14.42
CA ILE A 173 16.61 -13.76 -15.83
C ILE A 173 16.90 -12.26 -15.97
N VAL A 174 16.31 -11.40 -15.13
CA VAL A 174 16.61 -9.95 -15.10
C VAL A 174 18.09 -9.72 -14.84
N LEU A 175 18.65 -10.41 -13.85
CA LEU A 175 20.04 -10.25 -13.42
C LEU A 175 21.04 -10.80 -14.45
N LYS A 176 20.64 -11.73 -15.31
CA LYS A 176 21.48 -12.40 -16.35
C LYS A 176 22.87 -12.77 -15.81
N PRO A 177 22.99 -13.62 -14.78
CA PRO A 177 24.28 -14.01 -14.20
C PRO A 177 25.16 -14.65 -15.26
N GLY A 178 26.45 -14.29 -15.30
CA GLY A 178 27.42 -14.81 -16.25
C GLY A 178 27.72 -13.92 -17.46
N SER A 179 26.99 -12.81 -17.67
CA SER A 179 27.26 -11.87 -18.77
C SER A 179 28.17 -10.68 -18.40
N GLY A 180 28.85 -10.72 -17.25
CA GLY A 180 29.64 -9.59 -16.73
C GLY A 180 28.81 -8.42 -16.17
N VAL A 181 27.48 -8.49 -16.31
CA VAL A 181 26.51 -7.45 -15.86
C VAL A 181 26.06 -7.70 -14.41
N PHE A 182 26.46 -8.80 -13.79
CA PHE A 182 26.19 -9.05 -12.38
C PHE A 182 27.02 -8.12 -11.51
N SER A 183 26.59 -6.87 -11.42
CA SER A 183 27.20 -5.89 -10.54
C SER A 183 26.65 -6.10 -9.12
N ALA A 184 27.50 -5.88 -8.10
CA ALA A 184 27.06 -5.85 -6.70
C ALA A 184 25.87 -4.87 -6.48
N HIS A 185 25.72 -3.90 -7.38
CA HIS A 185 24.63 -2.91 -7.35
C HIS A 185 23.24 -3.55 -7.57
N ALA A 186 23.14 -4.71 -8.25
CA ALA A 186 21.90 -5.44 -8.42
C ALA A 186 21.33 -6.00 -7.10
N LEU A 187 22.15 -6.09 -6.06
CA LEU A 187 21.69 -6.43 -4.72
C LEU A 187 20.88 -5.30 -4.06
N LEU A 188 21.07 -4.03 -4.48
CA LEU A 188 20.35 -2.89 -3.90
C LEU A 188 18.83 -3.01 -4.04
N PRO A 189 18.26 -3.17 -5.25
CA PRO A 189 16.81 -3.28 -5.38
C PRO A 189 16.24 -4.56 -4.75
N PHE A 190 17.02 -5.64 -4.67
CA PHE A 190 16.61 -6.83 -3.95
C PHE A 190 16.56 -6.59 -2.43
N LEU A 191 17.56 -5.91 -1.87
CA LEU A 191 17.57 -5.47 -0.48
C LEU A 191 16.39 -4.52 -0.22
N GLY A 192 16.15 -3.55 -1.10
CA GLY A 192 14.97 -2.68 -1.04
C GLY A 192 13.67 -3.47 -1.00
N ALA A 193 13.50 -4.47 -1.89
CA ALA A 193 12.34 -5.34 -1.91
C ALA A 193 12.17 -6.13 -0.60
N ALA A 194 13.25 -6.63 -0.01
CA ALA A 194 13.22 -7.34 1.27
C ALA A 194 12.82 -6.41 2.43
N MET A 195 13.39 -5.19 2.46
CA MET A 195 13.07 -4.17 3.46
C MET A 195 11.61 -3.73 3.35
N PHE A 196 11.12 -3.49 2.12
CA PHE A 196 9.72 -3.11 1.88
C PHE A 196 8.75 -4.24 2.23
N ALA A 197 9.10 -5.49 1.92
CA ALA A 197 8.32 -6.66 2.33
C ALA A 197 8.23 -6.76 3.85
N LEU A 198 9.33 -6.58 4.56
CA LEU A 198 9.35 -6.58 6.03
C LEU A 198 8.54 -5.41 6.60
N TYR A 199 8.70 -4.20 6.05
CA TYR A 199 7.86 -3.05 6.39
C TYR A 199 6.37 -3.35 6.24
N GLY A 200 5.96 -3.96 5.13
CA GLY A 200 4.57 -4.34 4.87
C GLY A 200 4.03 -5.36 5.87
N LEU A 201 4.82 -6.37 6.22
CA LEU A 201 4.46 -7.40 7.21
C LEU A 201 4.35 -6.81 8.63
N LEU A 202 5.30 -5.96 9.04
CA LEU A 202 5.23 -5.27 10.32
C LEU A 202 4.06 -4.29 10.37
N THR A 203 3.73 -3.62 9.25
CA THR A 203 2.54 -2.77 9.13
C THR A 203 1.27 -3.57 9.38
N ARG A 204 1.16 -4.75 8.77
CA ARG A 204 0.04 -5.66 9.00
C ARG A 204 -0.04 -6.16 10.44
N LEU A 205 1.12 -6.39 11.06
CA LEU A 205 1.20 -6.81 12.46
C LEU A 205 0.67 -5.73 13.41
N VAL A 206 1.10 -4.46 13.24
CA VAL A 206 0.65 -3.37 14.12
C VAL A 206 -0.78 -2.94 13.84
N ALA A 207 -1.30 -3.11 12.63
CA ALA A 207 -2.68 -2.80 12.28
C ALA A 207 -3.72 -3.65 13.04
N ARG A 208 -3.30 -4.69 13.75
CA ARG A 208 -4.16 -5.47 14.66
C ARG A 208 -4.52 -4.70 15.93
N ASP A 209 -3.64 -3.78 16.35
CA ASP A 209 -3.72 -3.10 17.64
C ASP A 209 -3.86 -1.57 17.50
N ASP A 210 -3.29 -0.99 16.44
CA ASP A 210 -3.17 0.44 16.24
C ASP A 210 -3.98 0.93 15.02
N PRO A 211 -4.71 2.05 15.12
CA PRO A 211 -5.35 2.70 13.97
C PRO A 211 -4.34 3.14 12.90
N ALA A 212 -4.78 3.24 11.65
CA ALA A 212 -3.93 3.66 10.52
C ALA A 212 -3.25 5.03 10.74
N MET A 213 -3.93 5.98 11.39
CA MET A 213 -3.38 7.31 11.69
C MET A 213 -2.16 7.24 12.64
N VAL A 214 -2.18 6.34 13.63
CA VAL A 214 -1.03 6.09 14.52
C VAL A 214 0.15 5.55 13.73
N SER A 215 -0.09 4.58 12.87
CA SER A 215 0.94 4.02 11.99
C SER A 215 1.51 5.08 11.03
N PHE A 216 0.67 5.96 10.50
CA PHE A 216 1.08 7.05 9.61
C PHE A 216 1.94 8.08 10.34
N PHE A 217 1.56 8.46 11.57
CA PHE A 217 2.34 9.33 12.45
C PHE A 217 3.73 8.76 12.73
N TRP A 218 3.82 7.52 13.20
CA TRP A 218 5.09 6.90 13.55
C TRP A 218 5.99 6.66 12.34
N THR A 219 5.41 6.39 11.17
CA THR A 219 6.18 6.27 9.92
C THR A 219 6.82 7.62 9.54
N ALA A 220 6.05 8.71 9.61
CA ALA A 220 6.56 10.04 9.27
C ALA A 220 7.61 10.53 10.28
N ILE A 221 7.28 10.49 11.58
CA ILE A 221 8.16 11.02 12.64
C ILE A 221 9.36 10.09 12.87
N GLY A 222 9.14 8.78 12.96
CA GLY A 222 10.23 7.82 13.14
C GLY A 222 11.21 7.85 11.96
N GLY A 223 10.69 7.93 10.73
CA GLY A 223 11.52 8.09 9.53
C GLY A 223 12.27 9.43 9.50
N ALA A 224 11.59 10.54 9.84
CA ALA A 224 12.21 11.87 9.89
C ALA A 224 13.35 11.93 10.91
N VAL A 225 13.12 11.40 12.11
CA VAL A 225 14.18 11.33 13.14
C VAL A 225 15.35 10.49 12.65
N ALA A 226 15.09 9.28 12.15
CA ALA A 226 16.14 8.36 11.71
C ALA A 226 16.98 8.96 10.57
N ILE A 227 16.37 9.54 9.55
CA ILE A 227 17.09 10.11 8.42
C ILE A 227 17.82 11.40 8.80
N THR A 228 17.30 12.19 9.75
CA THR A 228 17.95 13.42 10.21
C THR A 228 19.25 13.12 10.94
N LEU A 229 19.29 12.07 11.78
CA LEU A 229 20.50 11.65 12.50
C LEU A 229 21.68 11.35 11.56
N VAL A 230 21.39 10.89 10.34
CA VAL A 230 22.42 10.59 9.33
C VAL A 230 22.53 11.72 8.31
N GLY A 231 21.42 12.30 7.92
CA GLY A 231 21.30 13.24 6.80
C GLY A 231 21.88 14.62 7.10
N ILE A 232 21.90 15.04 8.36
CA ILE A 232 22.40 16.36 8.74
C ILE A 232 23.89 16.55 8.40
N TRP A 233 24.65 15.47 8.37
CA TRP A 233 26.06 15.45 7.97
C TRP A 233 26.26 15.48 6.45
N HIS A 234 25.19 15.31 5.67
CA HIS A 234 25.18 15.32 4.21
C HIS A 234 24.54 16.60 3.67
N TRP A 235 24.50 17.66 4.45
CA TRP A 235 23.90 18.92 4.05
C TRP A 235 24.60 19.51 2.83
N TYR A 236 23.81 19.84 1.81
CA TYR A 236 24.27 20.47 0.59
C TYR A 236 23.25 21.52 0.12
N PRO A 237 23.67 22.75 -0.27
CA PRO A 237 22.74 23.75 -0.76
C PRO A 237 22.09 23.30 -2.07
N ILE A 238 20.76 23.35 -2.12
CA ILE A 238 20.02 23.02 -3.33
C ILE A 238 20.05 24.21 -4.28
N ALA A 239 20.39 23.97 -5.55
CA ALA A 239 20.32 24.97 -6.59
C ALA A 239 18.87 25.44 -6.79
N ALA A 240 18.65 26.74 -7.02
CA ALA A 240 17.32 27.31 -7.15
C ALA A 240 16.47 26.62 -8.26
N ARG A 241 17.13 26.15 -9.34
CA ARG A 241 16.51 25.41 -10.43
C ARG A 241 15.94 24.05 -10.01
N ASP A 242 16.44 23.44 -8.94
CA ASP A 242 16.05 22.10 -8.47
C ASP A 242 15.02 22.16 -7.32
N VAL A 243 14.81 23.34 -6.73
CA VAL A 243 13.78 23.55 -5.69
C VAL A 243 12.38 23.16 -6.15
N PRO A 244 11.90 23.50 -7.37
CA PRO A 244 10.59 23.04 -7.84
C PRO A 244 10.46 21.52 -7.90
N TRP A 245 11.52 20.80 -8.30
CA TRP A 245 11.53 19.34 -8.33
C TRP A 245 11.48 18.73 -6.94
N LEU A 246 12.20 19.32 -5.97
CA LEU A 246 12.12 18.89 -4.57
C LEU A 246 10.72 19.11 -4.00
N LEU A 247 10.10 20.27 -4.24
CA LEU A 247 8.73 20.53 -3.80
C LEU A 247 7.73 19.56 -4.45
N LEU A 248 7.88 19.29 -5.73
CA LEU A 248 7.06 18.31 -6.46
C LEU A 248 7.26 16.90 -5.87
N LEU A 249 8.48 16.52 -5.53
CA LEU A 249 8.79 15.27 -4.83
C LEU A 249 8.05 15.17 -3.48
N CYS A 250 8.05 16.24 -2.70
CA CYS A 250 7.37 16.28 -1.41
C CYS A 250 5.84 16.17 -1.55
N VAL A 251 5.26 16.90 -2.52
CA VAL A 251 3.81 16.88 -2.77
C VAL A 251 3.36 15.53 -3.32
N THR A 252 4.09 14.98 -4.29
CA THR A 252 3.76 13.67 -4.87
C THR A 252 3.87 12.54 -3.86
N ALA A 253 4.82 12.62 -2.91
CA ALA A 253 4.93 11.67 -1.83
C ALA A 253 3.66 11.62 -0.96
N ILE A 254 3.13 12.78 -0.58
CA ILE A 254 1.89 12.87 0.20
C ILE A 254 0.70 12.38 -0.63
N ALA A 255 0.55 12.88 -1.87
CA ALA A 255 -0.57 12.56 -2.73
C ALA A 255 -0.64 11.06 -3.07
N GLY A 256 0.49 10.44 -3.40
CA GLY A 256 0.57 9.01 -3.70
C GLY A 256 0.17 8.15 -2.50
N HIS A 257 0.69 8.44 -1.31
CA HIS A 257 0.32 7.73 -0.09
C HIS A 257 -1.13 7.98 0.33
N PHE A 258 -1.63 9.20 0.16
CA PHE A 258 -3.04 9.50 0.43
C PHE A 258 -3.98 8.69 -0.45
N LEU A 259 -3.76 8.64 -1.76
CA LEU A 259 -4.54 7.82 -2.69
C LEU A 259 -4.45 6.33 -2.35
N LEU A 260 -3.27 5.84 -2.01
CA LEU A 260 -3.05 4.45 -1.61
C LEU A 260 -3.86 4.08 -0.36
N ILE A 261 -3.82 4.91 0.68
CA ILE A 261 -4.57 4.70 1.91
C ILE A 261 -6.08 4.72 1.61
N LYS A 262 -6.56 5.69 0.83
CA LYS A 262 -7.96 5.78 0.43
C LYS A 262 -8.42 4.58 -0.40
N ALA A 263 -7.58 4.05 -1.27
CA ALA A 263 -7.87 2.83 -1.99
C ALA A 263 -8.07 1.63 -1.03
N TYR A 264 -7.21 1.51 -0.02
CA TYR A 264 -7.31 0.43 0.98
C TYR A 264 -8.47 0.59 1.97
N GLU A 265 -8.98 1.79 2.17
CA GLU A 265 -10.23 2.01 2.92
C GLU A 265 -11.47 1.54 2.14
N LEU A 266 -11.44 1.62 0.81
CA LEU A 266 -12.56 1.26 -0.06
C LEU A 266 -12.60 -0.21 -0.44
N ALA A 267 -11.44 -0.89 -0.48
CA ALA A 267 -11.34 -2.29 -0.88
C ALA A 267 -10.20 -3.02 -0.16
N GLU A 268 -10.32 -4.34 -0.05
CA GLU A 268 -9.28 -5.17 0.54
C GLU A 268 -7.94 -5.02 -0.21
N ALA A 269 -6.85 -4.83 0.55
CA ALA A 269 -5.52 -4.67 -0.02
C ALA A 269 -5.16 -5.82 -0.97
N SER A 270 -5.52 -7.05 -0.62
CA SER A 270 -5.28 -8.24 -1.46
C SER A 270 -5.96 -8.17 -2.82
N SER A 271 -7.11 -7.45 -2.92
CA SER A 271 -7.85 -7.30 -4.17
C SER A 271 -7.23 -6.28 -5.12
N LEU A 272 -6.40 -5.37 -4.58
CA LEU A 272 -5.80 -4.26 -5.29
C LEU A 272 -4.36 -4.55 -5.76
N GLN A 273 -3.69 -5.58 -5.22
CA GLN A 273 -2.29 -5.91 -5.55
C GLN A 273 -1.99 -6.02 -7.05
N PRO A 274 -2.83 -6.64 -7.91
CA PRO A 274 -2.54 -6.71 -9.34
C PRO A 274 -2.42 -5.35 -10.01
N PHE A 275 -3.18 -4.38 -9.52
CA PHE A 275 -3.20 -3.03 -10.09
C PHE A 275 -1.98 -2.20 -9.68
N SER A 276 -1.29 -2.57 -8.59
CA SER A 276 -0.01 -1.97 -8.21
C SER A 276 1.08 -2.21 -9.25
N TYR A 277 1.01 -3.31 -10.01
CA TYR A 277 1.95 -3.58 -11.10
C TYR A 277 1.84 -2.60 -12.28
N THR A 278 0.78 -1.78 -12.35
CA THR A 278 0.71 -0.68 -13.33
C THR A 278 1.85 0.33 -13.13
N GLN A 279 2.45 0.41 -11.93
CA GLN A 279 3.64 1.21 -11.68
C GLN A 279 4.81 0.80 -12.59
N LEU A 280 5.00 -0.50 -12.85
CA LEU A 280 6.05 -0.97 -13.76
C LEU A 280 5.89 -0.45 -15.19
N VAL A 281 4.64 -0.31 -15.65
CA VAL A 281 4.34 0.25 -16.97
C VAL A 281 4.78 1.73 -17.00
N TRP A 282 4.38 2.52 -16.00
CA TRP A 282 4.76 3.94 -15.91
C TRP A 282 6.28 4.13 -15.75
N ILE A 283 6.92 3.31 -14.91
CA ILE A 283 8.38 3.29 -14.75
C ILE A 283 9.10 3.01 -16.07
N SER A 284 8.59 2.04 -16.84
CA SER A 284 9.17 1.72 -18.15
C SER A 284 9.00 2.89 -19.13
N ILE A 285 7.84 3.53 -19.15
CA ILE A 285 7.59 4.71 -19.97
C ILE A 285 8.53 5.86 -19.59
N PHE A 286 8.62 6.19 -18.30
CA PHE A 286 9.50 7.26 -17.81
C PHE A 286 10.98 6.94 -18.01
N GLY A 287 11.38 5.69 -17.76
CA GLY A 287 12.74 5.21 -17.98
C GLY A 287 13.18 5.42 -19.45
N VAL A 288 12.33 5.00 -20.39
CA VAL A 288 12.63 5.14 -21.83
C VAL A 288 12.54 6.60 -22.28
N LEU A 289 11.44 7.30 -21.99
CA LEU A 289 11.18 8.62 -22.57
C LEU A 289 11.96 9.75 -21.92
N ILE A 290 12.20 9.68 -20.61
CA ILE A 290 12.85 10.76 -19.86
C ILE A 290 14.35 10.48 -19.67
N PHE A 291 14.70 9.23 -19.38
CA PHE A 291 16.07 8.85 -19.03
C PHE A 291 16.81 8.13 -20.14
N GLY A 292 16.17 7.88 -21.31
CA GLY A 292 16.79 7.18 -22.43
C GLY A 292 17.17 5.72 -22.12
N GLU A 293 16.53 5.11 -21.12
CA GLU A 293 16.80 3.70 -20.76
C GLU A 293 16.30 2.74 -21.86
N VAL A 294 17.02 1.65 -22.03
CA VAL A 294 16.61 0.59 -22.95
C VAL A 294 15.96 -0.55 -22.15
N LEU A 295 14.70 -0.85 -22.46
CA LEU A 295 14.03 -2.02 -21.92
C LEU A 295 14.57 -3.28 -22.63
N ALA A 296 15.62 -3.87 -22.08
CA ALA A 296 16.22 -5.07 -22.66
C ALA A 296 15.23 -6.25 -22.63
N PRO A 297 15.20 -7.13 -23.66
CA PRO A 297 14.23 -8.24 -23.72
C PRO A 297 14.26 -9.18 -22.51
N HIS A 298 15.44 -9.45 -21.94
CA HIS A 298 15.57 -10.29 -20.75
C HIS A 298 14.97 -9.63 -19.50
N VAL A 299 15.04 -8.29 -19.39
CA VAL A 299 14.41 -7.53 -18.28
C VAL A 299 12.90 -7.56 -18.42
N ALA A 300 12.39 -7.37 -19.64
CA ALA A 300 10.95 -7.48 -19.92
C ALA A 300 10.43 -8.91 -19.61
N LEU A 301 11.13 -9.94 -20.07
CA LEU A 301 10.75 -11.33 -19.83
C LEU A 301 10.77 -11.67 -18.34
N GLY A 302 11.86 -11.36 -17.64
CA GLY A 302 11.98 -11.63 -16.21
C GLY A 302 10.94 -10.87 -15.38
N GLY A 303 10.69 -9.59 -15.71
CA GLY A 303 9.63 -8.77 -15.09
C GLY A 303 8.23 -9.37 -15.29
N LEU A 304 7.91 -9.84 -16.51
CA LEU A 304 6.64 -10.52 -16.79
C LEU A 304 6.48 -11.81 -15.98
N ILE A 305 7.55 -12.59 -15.78
CA ILE A 305 7.51 -13.79 -14.94
C ILE A 305 7.24 -13.42 -13.48
N VAL A 306 7.90 -12.39 -12.94
CA VAL A 306 7.69 -11.91 -11.56
C VAL A 306 6.24 -11.45 -11.37
N VAL A 307 5.73 -10.62 -12.28
CA VAL A 307 4.32 -10.15 -12.26
C VAL A 307 3.35 -11.32 -12.37
N GLY A 308 3.59 -12.24 -13.31
CA GLY A 308 2.76 -13.45 -13.50
C GLY A 308 2.70 -14.32 -12.24
N ALA A 309 3.83 -14.54 -11.57
CA ALA A 309 3.91 -15.26 -10.30
C ALA A 309 3.13 -14.56 -9.17
N GLY A 310 3.24 -13.22 -9.09
CA GLY A 310 2.48 -12.40 -8.14
C GLY A 310 0.96 -12.46 -8.40
N MET A 311 0.54 -12.32 -9.66
CA MET A 311 -0.87 -12.41 -10.06
C MET A 311 -1.45 -13.82 -9.81
N PHE A 312 -0.68 -14.89 -10.07
CA PHE A 312 -1.09 -16.25 -9.74
C PHE A 312 -1.33 -16.43 -8.24
N THR A 313 -0.42 -15.91 -7.40
CA THR A 313 -0.56 -15.97 -5.94
C THR A 313 -1.83 -15.27 -5.47
N TRP A 314 -2.13 -14.09 -6.02
CA TRP A 314 -3.35 -13.34 -5.74
C TRP A 314 -4.62 -14.08 -6.21
N TRP A 315 -4.66 -14.53 -7.47
CA TRP A 315 -5.80 -15.27 -8.01
C TRP A 315 -6.13 -16.51 -7.17
N ARG A 316 -5.10 -17.23 -6.75
CA ARG A 316 -5.25 -18.43 -5.92
C ARG A 316 -5.77 -18.11 -4.50
N SER A 317 -5.34 -17.00 -3.92
CA SER A 317 -5.86 -16.56 -2.61
C SER A 317 -7.35 -16.24 -2.69
N ARG A 318 -7.79 -15.57 -3.74
CA ARG A 318 -9.22 -15.30 -4.01
C ARG A 318 -10.05 -16.56 -4.21
N GLN A 319 -9.53 -17.52 -4.96
CA GLN A 319 -10.22 -18.81 -5.16
C GLN A 319 -10.46 -19.52 -3.83
N ARG A 320 -9.45 -19.56 -2.96
CA ARG A 320 -9.59 -20.17 -1.63
C ARG A 320 -10.61 -19.44 -0.75
N ALA A 321 -10.61 -18.12 -0.75
CA ALA A 321 -11.58 -17.33 0.00
C ALA A 321 -13.01 -17.60 -0.49
N ARG A 322 -13.25 -17.67 -1.81
CA ARG A 322 -14.56 -18.01 -2.38
C ARG A 322 -15.01 -19.43 -1.99
N LEU A 323 -14.12 -20.40 -2.06
CA LEU A 323 -14.43 -21.80 -1.68
C LEU A 323 -14.71 -21.93 -0.18
N ALA A 324 -14.01 -21.18 0.67
CA ALA A 324 -14.25 -21.13 2.10
C ALA A 324 -15.62 -20.49 2.41
N ALA A 325 -15.97 -19.40 1.74
CA ALA A 325 -17.27 -18.75 1.87
C ALA A 325 -18.42 -19.67 1.43
N ALA A 326 -18.25 -20.42 0.32
CA ALA A 326 -19.27 -21.37 -0.17
C ALA A 326 -19.45 -22.60 0.74
N ARG A 327 -18.46 -22.92 1.58
CA ARG A 327 -18.50 -24.04 2.54
C ARG A 327 -18.94 -23.62 3.95
N ALA A 328 -19.07 -22.34 4.24
CA ALA A 328 -19.61 -21.86 5.49
C ALA A 328 -21.10 -22.21 5.52
N PRO A 329 -21.61 -22.98 6.51
CA PRO A 329 -23.03 -23.29 6.63
C PRO A 329 -23.78 -21.96 6.76
N GLY A 330 -24.83 -21.80 5.94
CA GLY A 330 -25.68 -20.63 5.97
C GLY A 330 -26.13 -20.38 7.41
N ARG A 331 -25.77 -19.22 7.95
CA ARG A 331 -26.42 -18.72 9.16
C ARG A 331 -27.83 -18.32 8.74
N GLY A 332 -28.77 -19.30 8.85
CA GLY A 332 -30.20 -19.03 8.82
C GLY A 332 -30.64 -18.34 10.11
#